data_e4ca9f5fdb63fe7bcefc7bbd5b65b5d2
#
_entry.id   e4ca9f5fdb63fe7bcefc7bbd5b65b5d2
#
_cell.length_a   1.000
_cell.length_b   1.000
_cell.length_c   1.000
_cell.angle_alpha   90.00
_cell.angle_beta   90.00
_cell.angle_gamma   90.00
#
_symmetry.space_group_name_H-M   'P 1'
#
loop_
_entity.id
_entity.type
_entity.pdbx_description
1 polymer ?
#
loop_
_entity_poly.entity_id
_entity_poly.type
_entity_poly.pdbx_seq_one_letter_code
_entity_poly.pdbx_strand_id
1 'polypeptide(L)'
;THMLLYLNQNTWLEEYGERLAEHVKQARKDKLQIVMAHENDPDLGGCVFDRMFEVTPQELIKDGLYRDLARSFFPGAYREVSRVLLAKALGATAAKAKESQQLRRAAASANRNIYAAPPPRPRGG
;
A
#
# COMPACT_ATOMS: atom_id res chain seq x y z
N THR A 1 -2.17 2.14 -18.41
CA THR A 1 -2.62 0.95 -17.68
C THR A 1 -1.68 0.64 -16.53
N HIS A 2 -2.24 0.26 -15.41
CA HIS A 2 -1.52 0.06 -14.16
C HIS A 2 -1.77 -1.33 -13.60
N MET A 3 -0.81 -1.84 -12.84
CA MET A 3 -0.95 -3.05 -12.04
C MET A 3 -0.76 -2.67 -10.57
N LEU A 4 -1.70 -3.06 -9.72
CA LEU A 4 -1.56 -2.91 -8.28
C LEU A 4 -0.91 -4.16 -7.69
N LEU A 5 0.18 -3.98 -6.97
CA LEU A 5 0.87 -5.05 -6.26
C LEU A 5 0.76 -4.80 -4.75
N TYR A 6 -0.04 -5.61 -4.10
CA TYR A 6 -0.25 -5.54 -2.66
C TYR A 6 0.78 -6.40 -1.93
N LEU A 7 1.55 -5.78 -1.06
CA LEU A 7 2.68 -6.41 -0.38
C LEU A 7 2.40 -6.59 1.11
N ASN A 8 2.36 -7.83 1.54
CA ASN A 8 2.42 -8.23 2.94
C ASN A 8 3.32 -9.47 3.07
N GLN A 9 3.45 -10.01 4.27
CA GLN A 9 4.35 -11.16 4.47
C GLN A 9 3.92 -12.43 3.71
N ASN A 10 2.68 -12.49 3.22
CA ASN A 10 2.13 -13.64 2.52
C ASN A 10 2.09 -13.50 0.99
N THR A 11 2.45 -12.34 0.47
CA THR A 11 2.32 -12.04 -0.97
C THR A 11 3.02 -13.06 -1.87
N TRP A 12 4.19 -13.51 -1.47
CA TRP A 12 5.03 -14.39 -2.30
C TRP A 12 5.04 -15.85 -1.84
N LEU A 13 4.08 -16.24 -0.99
CA LEU A 13 4.04 -17.60 -0.46
C LEU A 13 3.45 -18.60 -1.46
N GLU A 14 4.07 -19.78 -1.51
CA GLU A 14 3.58 -20.97 -2.20
C GLU A 14 3.24 -20.74 -3.68
N GLU A 15 2.24 -21.44 -4.18
CA GLU A 15 1.82 -21.34 -5.58
C GLU A 15 1.29 -19.98 -5.96
N TYR A 16 0.62 -19.30 -5.04
CA TYR A 16 0.12 -17.94 -5.28
C TYR A 16 1.28 -16.97 -5.53
N GLY A 17 2.33 -17.09 -4.74
CA GLY A 17 3.53 -16.30 -4.91
C GLY A 17 4.22 -16.55 -6.25
N GLU A 18 4.29 -17.81 -6.66
CA GLU A 18 4.87 -18.19 -7.95
C GLU A 18 4.08 -17.63 -9.12
N ARG A 19 2.76 -17.75 -9.07
CA ARG A 19 1.87 -17.20 -10.11
C ARG A 19 1.95 -15.68 -10.16
N LEU A 20 1.97 -15.04 -9.00
CA LEU A 20 2.10 -13.60 -8.92
C LEU A 20 3.42 -13.13 -9.50
N ALA A 21 4.51 -13.84 -9.22
CA ALA A 21 5.82 -13.55 -9.77
C ALA A 21 5.79 -13.56 -11.30
N GLU A 22 5.13 -14.55 -11.90
CA GLU A 22 4.98 -14.62 -13.36
C GLU A 22 4.14 -13.44 -13.90
N HIS A 23 3.06 -13.08 -13.21
CA HIS A 23 2.25 -11.92 -13.59
C HIS A 23 3.03 -10.62 -13.51
N VAL A 24 3.85 -10.46 -12.47
CA VAL A 24 4.70 -9.27 -12.31
C VAL A 24 5.76 -9.21 -13.41
N LYS A 25 6.40 -10.33 -13.72
CA LYS A 25 7.37 -10.40 -14.83
C LYS A 25 6.72 -9.98 -16.14
N GLN A 26 5.52 -10.48 -16.42
CA GLN A 26 4.80 -10.15 -17.64
C GLN A 26 4.39 -8.67 -17.67
N ALA A 27 3.92 -8.14 -16.55
CA ALA A 27 3.56 -6.72 -16.45
C ALA A 27 4.78 -5.81 -16.72
N ARG A 28 5.94 -6.17 -16.18
CA ARG A 28 7.18 -5.43 -16.44
C ARG A 28 7.60 -5.53 -17.89
N LYS A 29 7.44 -6.69 -18.51
CA LYS A 29 7.73 -6.90 -19.92
C LYS A 29 6.83 -6.03 -20.81
N ASP A 30 5.55 -5.93 -20.45
CA ASP A 30 4.56 -5.13 -21.15
C ASP A 30 4.64 -3.64 -20.79
N LYS A 31 5.59 -3.27 -19.94
CA LYS A 31 5.82 -1.90 -19.49
C LYS A 31 4.61 -1.27 -18.79
N LEU A 32 3.83 -2.08 -18.09
CA LEU A 32 2.79 -1.57 -17.21
C LEU A 32 3.42 -0.85 -16.02
N GLN A 33 2.77 0.22 -15.58
CA GLN A 33 3.19 0.87 -14.35
C GLN A 33 2.72 0.04 -13.17
N ILE A 34 3.66 -0.45 -12.36
CA ILE A 34 3.36 -1.21 -11.16
C ILE A 34 3.30 -0.26 -9.98
N VAL A 35 2.15 -0.20 -9.34
CA VAL A 35 1.95 0.57 -8.12
C VAL A 35 1.94 -0.41 -6.95
N MET A 36 2.86 -0.22 -6.02
CA MET A 36 3.00 -1.11 -4.87
C MET A 36 2.35 -0.50 -3.63
N ALA A 37 1.59 -1.32 -2.91
CA ALA A 37 1.01 -0.97 -1.63
C ALA A 37 1.59 -1.89 -0.56
N HIS A 38 2.33 -1.32 0.39
CA HIS A 38 2.94 -2.06 1.48
C HIS A 38 2.06 -2.01 2.72
N GLU A 39 1.55 -3.16 3.14
CA GLU A 39 0.71 -3.28 4.33
C GLU A 39 1.52 -3.12 5.60
N ASN A 40 1.09 -2.24 6.49
CA ASN A 40 1.72 -2.01 7.78
C ASN A 40 0.88 -2.51 8.96
N ASP A 41 -0.32 -3.03 8.70
CA ASP A 41 -1.17 -3.57 9.74
C ASP A 41 -0.80 -5.03 10.01
N PRO A 42 -0.27 -5.37 11.21
CA PRO A 42 0.09 -6.75 11.53
C PRO A 42 -1.08 -7.72 11.43
N ASP A 43 -2.30 -7.26 11.70
CA ASP A 43 -3.51 -8.10 11.60
C ASP A 43 -3.82 -8.50 10.16
N LEU A 44 -3.29 -7.77 9.19
CA LEU A 44 -3.46 -8.04 7.77
C LEU A 44 -2.17 -8.58 7.12
N GLY A 45 -1.28 -9.15 7.92
CA GLY A 45 -0.01 -9.67 7.43
C GLY A 45 1.04 -8.60 7.18
N GLY A 46 0.86 -7.42 7.75
CA GLY A 46 1.82 -6.33 7.64
C GLY A 46 3.15 -6.66 8.29
N CYS A 47 4.23 -6.21 7.68
CA CYS A 47 5.59 -6.42 8.15
C CYS A 47 6.45 -5.22 7.76
N VAL A 48 7.64 -5.11 8.36
CA VAL A 48 8.61 -4.11 7.93
C VAL A 48 9.04 -4.38 6.49
N PHE A 49 9.32 -3.33 5.73
CA PHE A 49 9.62 -3.48 4.31
C PHE A 49 10.88 -4.32 4.05
N ASP A 50 11.83 -4.30 4.97
CA ASP A 50 13.04 -5.12 4.85
C ASP A 50 12.73 -6.61 4.70
N ARG A 51 11.64 -7.06 5.31
CA ARG A 51 11.18 -8.45 5.18
C ARG A 51 10.86 -8.82 3.74
N MET A 52 10.40 -7.84 2.94
CA MET A 52 10.07 -8.07 1.54
C MET A 52 11.27 -8.51 0.72
N PHE A 53 12.47 -8.02 1.05
CA PHE A 53 13.70 -8.46 0.37
C PHE A 53 14.04 -9.92 0.64
N GLU A 54 13.60 -10.45 1.77
CA GLU A 54 13.84 -11.86 2.11
C GLU A 54 12.85 -12.80 1.44
N VAL A 55 11.59 -12.38 1.30
CA VAL A 55 10.51 -13.27 0.83
C VAL A 55 10.20 -13.12 -0.66
N THR A 56 10.66 -12.06 -1.30
CA THR A 56 10.43 -11.81 -2.72
C THR A 56 11.38 -12.66 -3.57
N PRO A 57 10.92 -13.21 -4.71
CA PRO A 57 11.82 -13.89 -5.62
C PRO A 57 13.00 -13.01 -6.04
N GLN A 58 14.21 -13.53 -5.93
CA GLN A 58 15.43 -12.77 -6.18
C GLN A 58 15.51 -12.22 -7.60
N GLU A 59 14.94 -12.92 -8.56
CA GLU A 59 14.87 -12.46 -9.95
C GLU A 59 14.17 -11.11 -10.08
N LEU A 60 13.07 -10.91 -9.33
CA LEU A 60 12.33 -9.66 -9.35
C LEU A 60 13.10 -8.53 -8.68
N ILE A 61 13.81 -8.83 -7.59
CA ILE A 61 14.65 -7.85 -6.91
C ILE A 61 15.79 -7.40 -7.82
N LYS A 62 16.45 -8.34 -8.48
CA LYS A 62 17.54 -8.05 -9.43
C LYS A 62 17.05 -7.24 -10.63
N ASP A 63 15.83 -7.50 -11.07
CA ASP A 63 15.20 -6.77 -12.17
C ASP A 63 14.76 -5.35 -11.77
N GLY A 64 14.87 -5.01 -10.50
CA GLY A 64 14.60 -3.66 -10.02
C GLY A 64 13.17 -3.38 -9.60
N LEU A 65 12.40 -4.42 -9.23
CA LEU A 65 11.01 -4.24 -8.79
C LEU A 65 10.89 -3.20 -7.67
N TYR A 66 11.79 -3.23 -6.70
CA TYR A 66 11.74 -2.35 -5.54
C TYR A 66 12.56 -1.05 -5.68
N ARG A 67 12.90 -0.67 -6.89
CA ARG A 67 13.50 0.66 -7.14
C ARG A 67 12.51 1.79 -6.93
N ASP A 68 11.23 1.52 -7.21
CA ASP A 68 10.16 2.47 -6.97
C ASP A 68 9.67 2.35 -5.54
N LEU A 69 9.18 3.46 -5.01
CA LEU A 69 8.66 3.48 -3.65
C LEU A 69 7.28 2.82 -3.57
N ALA A 70 7.13 1.93 -2.60
CA ALA A 70 5.82 1.39 -2.26
C ALA A 70 5.03 2.43 -1.47
N ARG A 71 3.71 2.49 -1.71
CA ARG A 71 2.80 3.31 -0.91
C ARG A 71 2.49 2.57 0.37
N SER A 72 2.68 3.23 1.50
CA SER A 72 2.41 2.62 2.79
C SER A 72 0.92 2.58 3.09
N PHE A 73 0.45 1.43 3.49
CA PHE A 73 -0.92 1.22 3.95
C PHE A 73 -0.91 1.11 5.47
N PHE A 74 -1.45 2.11 6.14
CA PHE A 74 -1.46 2.18 7.59
C PHE A 74 -2.79 1.69 8.17
N PRO A 75 -2.80 1.17 9.41
CA PRO A 75 -4.05 0.81 10.09
C PRO A 75 -4.79 2.04 10.61
N GLY A 76 -6.03 1.83 11.04
CA GLY A 76 -6.84 2.82 11.73
C GLY A 76 -7.21 4.02 10.88
N ALA A 77 -7.13 5.21 11.45
CA ALA A 77 -7.56 6.45 10.82
C ALA A 77 -6.74 6.81 9.57
N TYR A 78 -5.51 6.34 9.49
CA TYR A 78 -4.63 6.61 8.35
C TYR A 78 -4.98 5.81 7.11
N ARG A 79 -5.79 4.78 7.25
CA ARG A 79 -6.11 3.88 6.14
C ARG A 79 -6.84 4.58 5.01
N GLU A 80 -7.73 5.52 5.33
CA GLU A 80 -8.43 6.30 4.31
C GLU A 80 -7.48 7.19 3.50
N VAL A 81 -6.53 7.83 4.16
CA VAL A 81 -5.50 8.63 3.47
C VAL A 81 -4.65 7.73 2.59
N SER A 82 -4.27 6.56 3.08
CA SER A 82 -3.50 5.58 2.31
C SER A 82 -4.25 5.15 1.05
N ARG A 83 -5.56 4.89 1.16
CA ARG A 83 -6.41 4.54 0.01
C ARG A 83 -6.44 5.65 -1.04
N VAL A 84 -6.59 6.88 -0.59
CA VAL A 84 -6.64 8.05 -1.49
C VAL A 84 -5.32 8.20 -2.24
N LEU A 85 -4.20 8.10 -1.55
CA LEU A 85 -2.88 8.21 -2.17
C LEU A 85 -2.63 7.07 -3.15
N LEU A 86 -3.07 5.87 -2.81
CA LEU A 86 -2.96 4.72 -3.69
C LEU A 86 -3.82 4.90 -4.95
N ALA A 87 -5.06 5.34 -4.80
CA ALA A 87 -5.93 5.61 -5.93
C ALA A 87 -5.34 6.64 -6.89
N LYS A 88 -4.75 7.71 -6.37
CA LYS A 88 -4.05 8.70 -7.18
C LYS A 88 -2.85 8.10 -7.91
N ALA A 89 -2.08 7.26 -7.25
CA ALA A 89 -0.94 6.58 -7.87
C ALA A 89 -1.38 5.66 -9.01
N LEU A 90 -2.59 5.09 -8.91
CA LEU A 90 -3.20 4.28 -9.97
C LEU A 90 -3.84 5.11 -11.09
N GLY A 91 -3.74 6.42 -11.03
CA GLY A 91 -4.25 7.30 -12.08
C GLY A 91 -5.66 7.83 -11.85
N ALA A 92 -6.26 7.59 -10.68
CA ALA A 92 -7.57 8.13 -10.38
C ALA A 92 -7.52 9.65 -10.30
N THR A 93 -8.49 10.30 -10.92
CA THR A 93 -8.64 11.74 -10.89
C THR A 93 -9.98 12.09 -10.26
N ALA A 94 -10.00 13.20 -9.53
CA ALA A 94 -11.26 13.72 -9.01
C ALA A 94 -12.04 14.32 -10.18
N ALA A 95 -12.99 13.55 -10.71
CA ALA A 95 -13.82 13.98 -11.84
C ALA A 95 -14.81 15.07 -11.47
N LYS A 96 -15.11 15.24 -10.18
CA LYS A 96 -16.12 16.17 -9.67
C LYS A 96 -15.62 16.85 -8.39
N ALA A 97 -16.00 18.12 -8.19
CA ALA A 97 -15.67 18.88 -6.99
C ALA A 97 -16.11 18.18 -5.70
N LYS A 98 -17.22 17.44 -5.75
CA LYS A 98 -17.75 16.70 -4.61
C LYS A 98 -16.79 15.59 -4.15
N GLU A 99 -16.20 14.86 -5.09
CA GLU A 99 -15.21 13.82 -4.80
C GLU A 99 -13.95 14.43 -4.20
N SER A 100 -13.49 15.54 -4.75
CA SER A 100 -12.35 16.28 -4.22
C SER A 100 -12.56 16.71 -2.77
N GLN A 101 -13.78 17.15 -2.44
CA GLN A 101 -14.12 17.51 -1.06
C GLN A 101 -14.08 16.32 -0.13
N GLN A 102 -14.58 15.17 -0.56
CA GLN A 102 -14.55 13.95 0.24
C GLN A 102 -13.11 13.53 0.52
N LEU A 103 -12.24 13.59 -0.47
CA LEU A 103 -10.83 13.26 -0.31
C LEU A 103 -10.14 14.22 0.67
N ARG A 104 -10.42 15.52 0.58
CA ARG A 104 -9.89 16.51 1.50
C ARG A 104 -10.38 16.32 2.93
N ARG A 105 -11.65 15.95 3.09
CA ARG A 105 -12.22 15.64 4.40
C ARG A 105 -11.56 14.43 5.03
N ALA A 106 -11.32 13.38 4.27
CA ALA A 106 -10.62 12.19 4.75
C ALA A 106 -9.19 12.54 5.19
N ALA A 107 -8.46 13.31 4.40
CA ALA A 107 -7.11 13.76 4.74
C ALA A 107 -7.12 14.65 6.00
N ALA A 108 -8.05 15.59 6.10
CA ALA A 108 -8.15 16.47 7.27
C ALA A 108 -8.53 15.69 8.53
N SER A 109 -9.42 14.70 8.42
CA SER A 109 -9.78 13.83 9.54
C SER A 109 -8.58 13.02 10.04
N ALA A 110 -7.79 12.47 9.14
CA ALA A 110 -6.58 11.74 9.50
C ALA A 110 -5.55 12.65 10.17
N ASN A 111 -5.33 13.85 9.66
CA ASN A 111 -4.44 14.84 10.27
C ASN A 111 -4.89 15.22 11.67
N ARG A 112 -6.18 15.42 11.88
CA ARG A 112 -6.71 15.71 13.21
C ARG A 112 -6.43 14.57 14.19
N ASN A 113 -6.54 13.34 13.76
CA ASN A 113 -6.23 12.19 14.59
C ASN A 113 -4.74 12.06 14.91
N ILE A 114 -3.86 12.54 14.02
CA ILE A 114 -2.41 12.57 14.26
C ILE A 114 -2.06 13.58 15.34
N TYR A 115 -2.64 14.77 15.26
CA TYR A 115 -2.29 15.91 16.13
C TYR A 115 -3.22 16.07 17.32
N ALA A 116 -4.37 15.38 17.34
CA ALA A 116 -5.23 15.37 18.50
C ALA A 116 -4.54 14.65 19.65
N ALA A 117 -4.62 15.22 20.85
CA ALA A 117 -4.13 14.53 22.02
C ALA A 117 -4.84 13.17 22.10
N PRO A 118 -4.10 12.08 22.36
CA PRO A 118 -4.74 10.79 22.50
C PRO A 118 -5.75 10.86 23.64
N PRO A 119 -6.92 10.20 23.51
CA PRO A 119 -7.87 10.16 24.61
C PRO A 119 -7.16 9.58 25.83
N PRO A 120 -7.47 10.09 27.03
CA PRO A 120 -6.85 9.55 28.21
C PRO A 120 -7.13 8.05 28.29
N ARG A 121 -6.10 7.27 28.55
CA ARG A 121 -6.26 5.83 28.71
C ARG A 121 -7.23 5.56 29.84
N PRO A 122 -8.12 4.59 29.68
CA PRO A 122 -8.99 4.19 30.77
C PRO A 122 -8.13 3.87 31.99
N ARG A 123 -8.40 4.52 33.09
CA ARG A 123 -7.69 4.24 34.34
C ARG A 123 -8.14 2.88 34.87
N GLY A 124 -7.19 2.08 35.30
CA GLY A 124 -7.47 0.74 35.80
C GLY A 124 -7.63 -0.29 34.67
N GLY A 125 -7.42 0.11 33.46
CA GLY A 125 -7.34 -0.80 32.33
C GLY A 125 -5.91 -1.16 32.02
#